data_2d936f68608674228c3ad2cf87584bae
#
_entry.id   2d936f68608674228c3ad2cf87584bae
#
_cell.length_a   1.000
_cell.length_b   1.000
_cell.length_c   1.000
_cell.angle_alpha   90.00
_cell.angle_beta   90.00
_cell.angle_gamma   90.00
#
_symmetry.space_group_name_H-M   'P 1'
#
loop_
_entity.id
_entity.type
_entity.pdbx_description
1 polymer ?
#
loop_
_entity_poly.entity_id
_entity_poly.type
_entity_poly.pdbx_seq_one_letter_code
_entity_poly.pdbx_strand_id
1 'polypeptide(L)'
;MTAASVVIPTYERADGLRSVLLALARQTAPADRFEVVVVDDGSGHATASMLAAIDVPYRLVVERQENAGPAAARNRGIAAASGRWCIFIDDDILADPGLVAGHIEAQEQAGGMVGIGGLRLRAVGRRGGLAAYFADWWAEHYRRLEEGEQEPDFWGGFSGNLSAPRETLLAVGGFDEELDRSEDVELAYRLEETGLEIGFVHGAGGEQVHAKGFREIVRDFDRAGAAAVALWRKHPAMVDHAPLGDFSQGGARAILARRLLLALRAPVWPLAIVDPLLAGRPSPRLYQFLQLHCFWRSLRPALGDRETWARLTRGPVILRYRALAAAGEPPSRYVIPEGRFRRQLAWMRLRQRPILSLDEYVDLRMQRRLPPARAVIVTFDDGYADVARAAAPSLRRAGAPATMFVVTGSAGGSNDWAHSGPVSGRELLSWDGIRRLVKAGFTVGSHAIEHIDLTALDITSARRQISGAAEELDRRVQPGMRILSYPYGRSNESVRQAAADLGFAGAVGMTPGPNGPAVPLHDLRRMEVWGTRPLHRFVLDLWLGVHFGSPDRTGQPGG
;
A
#
# COMPACT_ATOMS: atom_id res chain seq x y z
N MET A 1 19.59 -13.96 35.79
CA MET A 1 18.15 -13.80 35.48
C MET A 1 17.94 -14.00 34.00
N THR A 2 16.96 -14.79 33.62
CA THR A 2 16.59 -15.04 32.23
C THR A 2 16.18 -13.71 31.55
N ALA A 3 16.93 -13.31 30.54
CA ALA A 3 16.64 -12.06 29.81
C ALA A 3 15.52 -12.27 28.79
N ALA A 4 15.55 -13.39 28.06
CA ALA A 4 14.58 -13.69 27.02
C ALA A 4 13.99 -15.09 27.12
N SER A 5 12.75 -15.26 26.68
CA SER A 5 12.11 -16.55 26.45
C SER A 5 11.85 -16.72 24.94
N VAL A 6 12.44 -17.75 24.35
CA VAL A 6 12.18 -18.12 22.95
C VAL A 6 10.94 -19.00 22.92
N VAL A 7 9.85 -18.51 22.34
CA VAL A 7 8.55 -19.19 22.28
C VAL A 7 8.39 -19.88 20.93
N ILE A 8 8.14 -21.20 20.95
CA ILE A 8 8.03 -22.04 19.76
C ILE A 8 6.70 -22.81 19.81
N PRO A 9 5.70 -22.47 19.00
CA PRO A 9 4.54 -23.30 18.80
C PRO A 9 4.91 -24.50 17.92
N THR A 10 4.38 -25.69 18.19
CA THR A 10 4.59 -26.87 17.34
C THR A 10 3.36 -27.76 17.28
N TYR A 11 3.12 -28.35 16.10
CA TYR A 11 2.07 -29.34 15.87
C TYR A 11 2.52 -30.39 14.85
N GLU A 12 2.63 -31.66 15.24
CA GLU A 12 2.96 -32.82 14.38
C GLU A 12 4.28 -32.67 13.58
N ARG A 13 5.32 -31.99 14.14
CA ARG A 13 6.59 -31.69 13.45
C ARG A 13 7.85 -32.06 14.28
N ALA A 14 7.88 -33.25 14.86
CA ALA A 14 8.95 -33.69 15.76
C ALA A 14 10.38 -33.49 15.20
N ASP A 15 10.65 -33.85 13.93
CA ASP A 15 11.98 -33.72 13.31
C ASP A 15 12.35 -32.24 13.03
N GLY A 16 11.41 -31.46 12.60
CA GLY A 16 11.59 -30.00 12.41
C GLY A 16 11.95 -29.33 13.72
N LEU A 17 11.11 -29.49 14.74
CA LEU A 17 11.32 -28.97 16.07
C LEU A 17 12.66 -29.42 16.67
N ARG A 18 13.03 -30.69 16.53
CA ARG A 18 14.34 -31.19 16.98
C ARG A 18 15.48 -30.39 16.37
N SER A 19 15.40 -30.13 15.05
CA SER A 19 16.44 -29.38 14.34
C SER A 19 16.52 -27.92 14.82
N VAL A 20 15.38 -27.30 15.13
CA VAL A 20 15.30 -25.94 15.69
C VAL A 20 15.91 -25.89 17.10
N LEU A 21 15.55 -26.83 17.97
CA LEU A 21 16.12 -26.90 19.34
C LEU A 21 17.63 -27.09 19.32
N LEU A 22 18.16 -27.93 18.42
CA LEU A 22 19.60 -28.11 18.25
C LEU A 22 20.30 -26.89 17.64
N ALA A 23 19.62 -26.09 16.81
CA ALA A 23 20.14 -24.81 16.33
C ALA A 23 20.23 -23.79 17.47
N LEU A 24 19.22 -23.74 18.34
CA LEU A 24 19.24 -22.92 19.56
C LEU A 24 20.32 -23.33 20.57
N ALA A 25 20.73 -24.59 20.59
CA ALA A 25 21.85 -25.04 21.42
C ALA A 25 23.22 -24.48 20.98
N ARG A 26 23.28 -23.84 19.81
CA ARG A 26 24.51 -23.22 19.24
C ARG A 26 24.49 -21.69 19.32
N GLN A 27 23.59 -21.11 20.12
CA GLN A 27 23.51 -19.65 20.24
C GLN A 27 24.73 -19.08 20.92
N THR A 28 25.13 -17.87 20.51
CA THR A 28 26.22 -17.10 21.16
C THR A 28 25.77 -16.48 22.47
N ALA A 29 24.48 -16.31 22.68
CA ALA A 29 23.91 -15.89 23.96
C ALA A 29 24.22 -16.97 25.02
N PRO A 30 24.70 -16.59 26.24
CA PRO A 30 24.91 -17.55 27.32
C PRO A 30 23.60 -18.29 27.67
N ALA A 31 23.71 -19.60 27.90
CA ALA A 31 22.57 -20.49 28.12
C ALA A 31 21.71 -20.12 29.35
N ASP A 32 22.27 -19.38 30.30
CA ASP A 32 21.57 -18.86 31.48
C ASP A 32 20.86 -17.51 31.24
N ARG A 33 21.11 -16.88 30.07
CA ARG A 33 20.48 -15.63 29.67
C ARG A 33 19.13 -15.84 28.98
N PHE A 34 18.85 -17.03 28.49
CA PHE A 34 17.57 -17.31 27.82
C PHE A 34 17.02 -18.70 28.20
N GLU A 35 15.74 -18.87 27.99
CA GLU A 35 15.05 -20.14 28.03
C GLU A 35 14.30 -20.39 26.73
N VAL A 36 13.94 -21.62 26.46
CA VAL A 36 13.09 -21.99 25.34
C VAL A 36 11.79 -22.57 25.88
N VAL A 37 10.67 -22.01 25.46
CA VAL A 37 9.32 -22.44 25.80
C VAL A 37 8.71 -23.05 24.55
N VAL A 38 8.64 -24.38 24.52
CA VAL A 38 7.94 -25.12 23.46
C VAL A 38 6.49 -25.33 23.88
N VAL A 39 5.56 -24.97 22.99
CA VAL A 39 4.13 -25.27 23.21
C VAL A 39 3.67 -26.29 22.19
N ASP A 40 3.43 -27.51 22.65
CA ASP A 40 2.89 -28.63 21.87
C ASP A 40 1.36 -28.48 21.77
N ASP A 41 0.89 -28.08 20.59
CA ASP A 41 -0.51 -27.81 20.29
C ASP A 41 -1.30 -29.10 19.96
N GLY A 42 -1.12 -30.14 20.78
CA GLY A 42 -1.87 -31.39 20.67
C GLY A 42 -1.27 -32.42 19.70
N SER A 43 0.05 -32.43 19.53
CA SER A 43 0.74 -33.43 18.68
C SER A 43 0.63 -34.86 19.24
N GLY A 44 0.87 -35.82 18.36
CA GLY A 44 0.94 -37.24 18.72
C GLY A 44 2.19 -37.62 19.52
N HIS A 45 2.36 -38.94 19.73
CA HIS A 45 3.41 -39.51 20.59
C HIS A 45 4.85 -39.17 20.13
N ALA A 46 5.08 -38.99 18.84
CA ALA A 46 6.42 -38.72 18.29
C ALA A 46 7.05 -37.43 18.84
N THR A 47 6.27 -36.35 18.88
CA THR A 47 6.72 -35.04 19.41
C THR A 47 6.99 -35.12 20.91
N ALA A 48 6.09 -35.74 21.67
CA ALA A 48 6.26 -35.90 23.12
C ALA A 48 7.51 -36.74 23.46
N SER A 49 7.74 -37.85 22.74
CA SER A 49 8.91 -38.70 22.93
C SER A 49 10.21 -37.98 22.56
N MET A 50 10.22 -37.22 21.49
CA MET A 50 11.36 -36.41 21.06
C MET A 50 11.71 -35.34 22.12
N LEU A 51 10.72 -34.63 22.63
CA LEU A 51 10.91 -33.62 23.68
C LEU A 51 11.41 -34.20 25.01
N ALA A 52 10.95 -35.41 25.37
CA ALA A 52 11.43 -36.09 26.58
C ALA A 52 12.87 -36.62 26.46
N ALA A 53 13.36 -36.85 25.24
CA ALA A 53 14.68 -37.42 24.98
C ALA A 53 15.74 -36.39 24.58
N ILE A 54 15.35 -35.16 24.29
CA ILE A 54 16.30 -34.13 23.82
C ILE A 54 17.11 -33.59 25.01
N ASP A 55 18.42 -33.48 24.81
CA ASP A 55 19.33 -32.83 25.76
C ASP A 55 19.86 -31.52 25.16
N VAL A 56 19.68 -30.42 25.87
CA VAL A 56 20.03 -29.05 25.44
C VAL A 56 20.66 -28.27 26.59
N PRO A 57 21.56 -27.32 26.31
CA PRO A 57 22.32 -26.62 27.36
C PRO A 57 21.51 -25.51 28.08
N TYR A 58 20.38 -25.11 27.55
CA TYR A 58 19.52 -24.05 28.09
C TYR A 58 18.31 -24.64 28.81
N ARG A 59 17.62 -23.83 29.60
CA ARG A 59 16.36 -24.21 30.22
C ARG A 59 15.28 -24.43 29.17
N LEU A 60 14.79 -25.68 29.07
CA LEU A 60 13.68 -26.05 28.20
C LEU A 60 12.39 -26.17 29.02
N VAL A 61 11.38 -25.40 28.69
CA VAL A 61 10.02 -25.48 29.25
C VAL A 61 9.13 -26.08 28.18
N VAL A 62 8.37 -27.10 28.54
CA VAL A 62 7.43 -27.75 27.60
C VAL A 62 6.02 -27.59 28.15
N GLU A 63 5.20 -26.91 27.41
CA GLU A 63 3.76 -26.77 27.63
C GLU A 63 3.01 -27.62 26.62
N ARG A 64 1.82 -28.13 27.01
CA ARG A 64 0.95 -28.88 26.09
C ARG A 64 -0.49 -28.41 26.22
N GLN A 65 -1.19 -28.33 25.10
CA GLN A 65 -2.62 -28.01 25.05
C GLN A 65 -3.35 -28.92 24.04
N GLU A 66 -4.66 -28.89 24.03
CA GLU A 66 -5.46 -29.38 22.90
C GLU A 66 -5.28 -28.45 21.71
N ASN A 67 -5.31 -29.01 20.50
CA ASN A 67 -5.07 -28.21 19.29
C ASN A 67 -6.04 -27.00 19.19
N ALA A 68 -5.51 -25.82 19.34
CA ALA A 68 -6.21 -24.54 19.31
C ALA A 68 -5.60 -23.53 18.34
N GLY A 69 -4.54 -23.95 17.62
CA GLY A 69 -3.88 -23.13 16.61
C GLY A 69 -2.69 -22.33 17.12
N PRO A 70 -1.90 -21.76 16.18
CA PRO A 70 -0.62 -21.13 16.49
C PRO A 70 -0.73 -19.90 17.39
N ALA A 71 -1.81 -19.10 17.28
CA ALA A 71 -2.04 -17.95 18.12
C ALA A 71 -2.22 -18.35 19.60
N ALA A 72 -3.09 -19.32 19.87
CA ALA A 72 -3.31 -19.85 21.22
C ALA A 72 -2.04 -20.48 21.82
N ALA A 73 -1.28 -21.23 20.99
CA ALA A 73 -0.01 -21.80 21.41
C ALA A 73 1.00 -20.72 21.78
N ARG A 74 1.14 -19.66 20.99
CA ARG A 74 2.04 -18.54 21.32
C ARG A 74 1.59 -17.81 22.58
N ASN A 75 0.29 -17.60 22.78
CA ASN A 75 -0.26 -16.98 24.00
C ASN A 75 0.05 -17.80 25.25
N ARG A 76 -0.10 -19.13 25.16
CA ARG A 76 0.31 -20.02 26.24
C ARG A 76 1.82 -19.92 26.52
N GLY A 77 2.63 -19.80 25.45
CA GLY A 77 4.07 -19.59 25.58
C GLY A 77 4.42 -18.26 26.25
N ILE A 78 3.74 -17.16 25.93
CA ILE A 78 3.89 -15.84 26.59
C ILE A 78 3.57 -15.96 28.10
N ALA A 79 2.50 -16.68 28.44
CA ALA A 79 2.11 -16.89 29.84
C ALA A 79 3.15 -17.69 30.62
N ALA A 80 3.71 -18.77 30.02
CA ALA A 80 4.72 -19.63 30.61
C ALA A 80 6.13 -19.01 30.64
N ALA A 81 6.40 -18.01 29.82
CA ALA A 81 7.68 -17.32 29.72
C ALA A 81 8.07 -16.65 31.04
N SER A 82 9.36 -16.70 31.41
CA SER A 82 9.93 -16.02 32.57
C SER A 82 10.86 -14.85 32.20
N GLY A 83 11.30 -14.79 30.94
CA GLY A 83 12.13 -13.71 30.42
C GLY A 83 11.40 -12.38 30.31
N ARG A 84 12.17 -11.29 30.38
CA ARG A 84 11.65 -9.93 30.16
C ARG A 84 11.18 -9.74 28.72
N TRP A 85 11.86 -10.40 27.77
CA TRP A 85 11.58 -10.33 26.36
C TRP A 85 11.06 -11.66 25.85
N CYS A 86 10.02 -11.67 25.02
CA CYS A 86 9.62 -12.85 24.26
C CYS A 86 10.20 -12.75 22.85
N ILE A 87 10.83 -13.84 22.39
CA ILE A 87 11.31 -14.01 21.02
C ILE A 87 10.48 -15.13 20.41
N PHE A 88 9.76 -14.89 19.33
CA PHE A 88 8.96 -15.88 18.63
C PHE A 88 9.73 -16.42 17.44
N ILE A 89 9.80 -17.75 17.32
CA ILE A 89 10.28 -18.46 16.13
C ILE A 89 9.36 -19.65 15.86
N ASP A 90 9.21 -20.03 14.58
CA ASP A 90 8.43 -21.20 14.21
C ASP A 90 9.28 -22.47 14.26
N ASP A 91 8.62 -23.64 14.33
CA ASP A 91 9.26 -24.97 14.44
C ASP A 91 9.94 -25.45 13.13
N ASP A 92 10.06 -24.58 12.12
CA ASP A 92 10.81 -24.79 10.89
C ASP A 92 11.90 -23.72 10.65
N ILE A 93 12.23 -22.93 11.66
CA ILE A 93 13.25 -21.88 11.56
C ILE A 93 14.52 -22.29 12.29
N LEU A 94 15.57 -22.50 11.53
CA LEU A 94 16.91 -22.75 12.06
C LEU A 94 17.56 -21.41 12.41
N ALA A 95 17.64 -21.13 13.71
CA ALA A 95 18.23 -19.90 14.22
C ALA A 95 19.72 -19.82 13.88
N ASP A 96 20.18 -18.69 13.35
CA ASP A 96 21.61 -18.38 13.25
C ASP A 96 22.21 -18.23 14.66
N PRO A 97 23.51 -18.45 14.83
CA PRO A 97 24.15 -18.41 16.17
C PRO A 97 23.94 -17.09 16.92
N GLY A 98 23.72 -15.97 16.21
CA GLY A 98 23.51 -14.65 16.80
C GLY A 98 22.04 -14.27 17.07
N LEU A 99 21.05 -15.09 16.71
CA LEU A 99 19.64 -14.69 16.74
C LEU A 99 19.21 -14.23 18.14
N VAL A 100 19.41 -15.06 19.15
CA VAL A 100 18.96 -14.74 20.53
C VAL A 100 19.74 -13.56 21.12
N ALA A 101 21.06 -13.51 20.90
CA ALA A 101 21.91 -12.42 21.38
C ALA A 101 21.51 -11.10 20.74
N GLY A 102 21.30 -11.07 19.41
CA GLY A 102 20.89 -9.88 18.69
C GLY A 102 19.55 -9.32 19.17
N HIS A 103 18.54 -10.18 19.36
CA HIS A 103 17.26 -9.73 19.93
C HIS A 103 17.39 -9.20 21.36
N ILE A 104 18.14 -9.86 22.24
CA ILE A 104 18.35 -9.37 23.62
C ILE A 104 19.01 -7.99 23.58
N GLU A 105 20.08 -7.84 22.79
CA GLU A 105 20.82 -6.59 22.69
C GLU A 105 19.96 -5.44 22.15
N ALA A 106 19.22 -5.68 21.05
CA ALA A 106 18.32 -4.68 20.48
C ALA A 106 17.24 -4.25 21.49
N GLN A 107 16.63 -5.20 22.18
CA GLN A 107 15.62 -4.92 23.21
C GLN A 107 16.18 -4.13 24.40
N GLU A 108 17.40 -4.47 24.85
CA GLU A 108 18.05 -3.75 25.96
C GLU A 108 18.44 -2.33 25.54
N GLN A 109 18.93 -2.12 24.32
CA GLN A 109 19.31 -0.80 23.79
C GLN A 109 18.10 0.12 23.60
N ALA A 110 17.00 -0.40 23.06
CA ALA A 110 15.79 0.38 22.85
C ALA A 110 14.94 0.57 24.13
N GLY A 111 15.22 -0.18 25.20
CA GLY A 111 14.36 -0.21 26.37
C GLY A 111 13.01 -0.91 26.16
N GLY A 112 12.84 -1.56 25.02
CA GLY A 112 11.65 -2.26 24.52
C GLY A 112 11.21 -1.79 23.14
N MET A 113 11.03 -2.73 22.22
CA MET A 113 10.62 -2.49 20.83
C MET A 113 9.91 -3.72 20.26
N VAL A 114 9.29 -3.57 19.10
CA VAL A 114 8.93 -4.71 18.24
C VAL A 114 10.12 -4.98 17.33
N GLY A 115 10.90 -6.01 17.65
CA GLY A 115 12.12 -6.36 16.92
C GLY A 115 11.86 -7.41 15.84
N ILE A 116 12.11 -7.09 14.58
CA ILE A 116 11.98 -8.00 13.43
C ILE A 116 13.35 -8.51 13.02
N GLY A 117 13.57 -9.83 13.10
CA GLY A 117 14.81 -10.46 12.64
C GLY A 117 14.71 -10.94 11.19
N GLY A 118 15.86 -11.07 10.54
CA GLY A 118 15.95 -11.51 9.15
C GLY A 118 15.66 -13.00 8.97
N LEU A 119 14.97 -13.38 7.89
CA LEU A 119 14.71 -14.77 7.52
C LEU A 119 15.11 -15.06 6.09
N ARG A 120 15.95 -16.06 5.90
CA ARG A 120 16.29 -16.62 4.58
C ARG A 120 15.46 -17.87 4.33
N LEU A 121 14.97 -18.06 3.10
CA LEU A 121 14.23 -19.27 2.74
C LEU A 121 15.17 -20.33 2.18
N ARG A 122 15.29 -21.47 2.88
CA ARG A 122 15.91 -22.67 2.35
C ARG A 122 14.86 -23.58 1.75
N ALA A 123 14.83 -23.67 0.43
CA ALA A 123 13.90 -24.58 -0.22
C ALA A 123 14.38 -26.01 -0.20
N VAL A 124 13.44 -26.89 0.06
CA VAL A 124 13.61 -28.35 -0.03
C VAL A 124 12.82 -28.86 -1.21
N GLY A 125 13.44 -29.69 -2.08
CA GLY A 125 12.79 -30.32 -3.22
C GLY A 125 12.90 -29.53 -4.54
N ARG A 126 12.21 -30.01 -5.60
CA ARG A 126 12.15 -29.35 -6.92
C ARG A 126 11.27 -28.10 -6.83
N ARG A 127 11.82 -26.95 -7.18
CA ARG A 127 11.08 -25.69 -7.22
C ARG A 127 10.38 -25.52 -8.56
N GLY A 128 9.08 -25.20 -8.55
CA GLY A 128 8.41 -24.53 -9.67
C GLY A 128 8.76 -23.04 -9.72
N GLY A 129 8.33 -22.37 -10.78
CA GLY A 129 8.62 -20.96 -10.96
C GLY A 129 8.00 -20.04 -9.90
N LEU A 130 6.82 -20.39 -9.37
CA LEU A 130 6.18 -19.64 -8.27
C LEU A 130 6.98 -19.71 -6.97
N ALA A 131 7.49 -20.89 -6.62
CA ALA A 131 8.31 -21.06 -5.41
C ALA A 131 9.64 -20.31 -5.52
N ALA A 132 10.26 -20.30 -6.71
CA ALA A 132 11.45 -19.50 -6.98
C ALA A 132 11.16 -17.99 -6.87
N TYR A 133 10.10 -17.51 -7.52
CA TYR A 133 9.67 -16.11 -7.42
C TYR A 133 9.41 -15.68 -5.98
N PHE A 134 8.74 -16.52 -5.19
CA PHE A 134 8.45 -16.22 -3.79
C PHE A 134 9.72 -16.14 -2.95
N ALA A 135 10.68 -17.04 -3.17
CA ALA A 135 11.96 -17.01 -2.48
C ALA A 135 12.79 -15.76 -2.83
N ASP A 136 12.82 -15.37 -4.11
CA ASP A 136 13.52 -14.17 -4.58
C ASP A 136 12.88 -12.89 -3.99
N TRP A 137 11.53 -12.83 -3.97
CA TRP A 137 10.81 -11.72 -3.36
C TRP A 137 11.11 -11.59 -1.86
N TRP A 138 11.13 -12.71 -1.16
CA TRP A 138 11.41 -12.77 0.28
C TRP A 138 12.86 -12.36 0.59
N ALA A 139 13.82 -12.86 -0.18
CA ALA A 139 15.21 -12.48 -0.04
C ALA A 139 15.44 -10.98 -0.27
N GLU A 140 14.81 -10.42 -1.31
CA GLU A 140 14.90 -8.99 -1.61
C GLU A 140 14.25 -8.12 -0.52
N HIS A 141 13.11 -8.55 0.04
CA HIS A 141 12.46 -7.84 1.14
C HIS A 141 13.39 -7.71 2.36
N TYR A 142 13.98 -8.80 2.82
CA TYR A 142 14.89 -8.76 3.97
C TYR A 142 16.22 -8.07 3.68
N ARG A 143 16.74 -8.17 2.45
CA ARG A 143 17.92 -7.39 2.05
C ARG A 143 17.68 -5.88 2.19
N ARG A 144 16.53 -5.41 1.73
CA ARG A 144 16.18 -4.00 1.81
C ARG A 144 16.01 -3.49 3.24
N LEU A 145 15.47 -4.32 4.14
CA LEU A 145 15.40 -4.01 5.57
C LEU A 145 16.81 -3.95 6.18
N GLU A 146 17.66 -4.92 5.86
CA GLU A 146 19.03 -5.01 6.40
C GLU A 146 19.94 -3.88 5.90
N GLU A 147 19.76 -3.42 4.67
CA GLU A 147 20.51 -2.30 4.08
C GLU A 147 19.89 -0.92 4.40
N GLY A 148 18.78 -0.87 5.14
CA GLY A 148 18.08 0.39 5.47
C GLY A 148 17.42 1.07 4.27
N GLU A 149 17.20 0.34 3.18
CA GLU A 149 16.47 0.84 2.01
C GLU A 149 14.96 0.86 2.22
N GLN A 150 14.48 0.15 3.23
CA GLN A 150 13.08 0.09 3.64
C GLN A 150 12.99 0.17 5.16
N GLU A 151 12.16 1.07 5.66
CA GLU A 151 11.83 1.12 7.08
C GLU A 151 10.95 -0.10 7.44
N PRO A 152 11.23 -0.77 8.58
CA PRO A 152 10.36 -1.83 9.07
C PRO A 152 9.03 -1.25 9.54
N ASP A 153 7.97 -1.98 9.29
CA ASP A 153 6.61 -1.66 9.73
C ASP A 153 5.91 -2.92 10.27
N PHE A 154 4.71 -2.77 10.78
CA PHE A 154 3.95 -3.90 11.32
C PHE A 154 3.59 -4.97 10.25
N TRP A 155 3.63 -4.65 8.95
CA TRP A 155 3.46 -5.65 7.88
C TRP A 155 4.60 -6.65 7.80
N GLY A 156 5.80 -6.25 8.28
CA GLY A 156 6.95 -7.13 8.44
C GLY A 156 6.96 -7.91 9.76
N GLY A 157 5.98 -7.71 10.62
CA GLY A 157 5.88 -8.31 11.95
C GLY A 157 5.57 -9.81 11.95
N PHE A 158 6.30 -10.60 11.16
CA PHE A 158 6.10 -12.04 11.10
C PHE A 158 6.61 -12.74 12.36
N SER A 159 5.73 -13.48 13.04
CA SER A 159 6.06 -14.25 14.26
C SER A 159 7.10 -15.37 14.08
N GLY A 160 7.54 -15.58 12.85
CA GLY A 160 8.66 -16.49 12.58
C GLY A 160 10.02 -16.01 13.08
N ASN A 161 10.23 -14.69 13.25
CA ASN A 161 11.42 -14.11 13.88
C ASN A 161 11.10 -12.70 14.40
N LEU A 162 10.42 -12.64 15.53
CA LEU A 162 9.92 -11.39 16.12
C LEU A 162 10.20 -11.38 17.63
N SER A 163 10.54 -10.22 18.18
CA SER A 163 10.64 -10.04 19.63
C SER A 163 9.85 -8.83 20.12
N ALA A 164 9.35 -8.93 21.36
CA ALA A 164 8.69 -7.81 22.05
C ALA A 164 8.78 -7.96 23.57
N PRO A 165 8.55 -6.85 24.35
CA PRO A 165 8.46 -6.92 25.79
C PRO A 165 7.29 -7.80 26.25
N ARG A 166 7.58 -8.79 27.12
CA ARG A 166 6.56 -9.71 27.64
C ARG A 166 5.43 -8.98 28.35
N GLU A 167 5.75 -7.96 29.14
CA GLU A 167 4.76 -7.17 29.85
C GLU A 167 3.77 -6.48 28.89
N THR A 168 4.28 -5.89 27.79
CA THR A 168 3.45 -5.25 26.79
C THR A 168 2.59 -6.26 26.04
N LEU A 169 3.16 -7.44 25.70
CA LEU A 169 2.41 -8.54 25.07
C LEU A 169 1.23 -8.98 25.96
N LEU A 170 1.44 -9.12 27.27
CA LEU A 170 0.37 -9.46 28.21
C LEU A 170 -0.66 -8.32 28.33
N ALA A 171 -0.20 -7.06 28.36
CA ALA A 171 -1.08 -5.90 28.50
C ALA A 171 -2.01 -5.73 27.28
N VAL A 172 -1.53 -6.02 26.06
CA VAL A 172 -2.36 -5.97 24.85
C VAL A 172 -3.20 -7.24 24.63
N GLY A 173 -3.05 -8.26 25.49
CA GLY A 173 -3.82 -9.51 25.43
C GLY A 173 -3.24 -10.57 24.50
N GLY A 174 -1.98 -10.45 24.08
CA GLY A 174 -1.30 -11.44 23.22
C GLY A 174 -1.80 -11.45 21.77
N PHE A 175 -1.63 -12.59 21.12
CA PHE A 175 -2.11 -12.86 19.76
C PHE A 175 -3.64 -13.03 19.75
N ASP A 176 -4.28 -12.57 18.68
CA ASP A 176 -5.70 -12.75 18.46
C ASP A 176 -6.04 -14.16 17.96
N GLU A 177 -6.66 -14.96 18.82
CA GLU A 177 -7.00 -16.36 18.54
C GLU A 177 -8.18 -16.53 17.56
N GLU A 178 -8.93 -15.46 17.28
CA GLU A 178 -10.01 -15.49 16.28
C GLU A 178 -9.49 -15.36 14.84
N LEU A 179 -8.21 -14.99 14.67
CA LEU A 179 -7.61 -14.84 13.35
C LEU A 179 -6.92 -16.12 12.89
N ASP A 180 -7.44 -16.73 11.83
CA ASP A 180 -6.82 -17.89 11.19
C ASP A 180 -5.45 -17.57 10.53
N ARG A 181 -5.17 -16.29 10.29
CA ARG A 181 -3.96 -15.80 9.63
C ARG A 181 -3.76 -14.30 9.88
N SER A 182 -2.48 -13.89 9.82
CA SER A 182 -2.05 -12.50 10.07
C SER A 182 -2.28 -12.04 11.51
N GLU A 183 -2.36 -12.96 12.43
CA GLU A 183 -2.41 -12.72 13.87
C GLU A 183 -1.14 -12.02 14.37
N ASP A 184 -0.02 -12.24 13.69
CA ASP A 184 1.27 -11.63 13.93
C ASP A 184 1.33 -10.16 13.48
N VAL A 185 0.85 -9.88 12.29
CA VAL A 185 0.70 -8.52 11.74
C VAL A 185 -0.27 -7.70 12.61
N GLU A 186 -1.37 -8.32 13.03
CA GLU A 186 -2.37 -7.71 13.92
C GLU A 186 -1.75 -7.36 15.30
N LEU A 187 -0.99 -8.28 15.86
CA LEU A 187 -0.29 -8.05 17.12
C LEU A 187 0.74 -6.92 16.98
N ALA A 188 1.57 -6.94 15.92
CA ALA A 188 2.57 -5.90 15.68
C ALA A 188 1.92 -4.52 15.55
N TYR A 189 0.76 -4.40 14.88
CA TYR A 189 -0.03 -3.19 14.82
C TYR A 189 -0.48 -2.72 16.22
N ARG A 190 -1.05 -3.61 17.06
CA ARG A 190 -1.45 -3.23 18.42
C ARG A 190 -0.27 -2.84 19.31
N LEU A 191 0.88 -3.47 19.14
CA LEU A 191 2.09 -3.11 19.86
C LEU A 191 2.59 -1.72 19.44
N GLU A 192 2.58 -1.39 18.14
CA GLU A 192 2.91 -0.05 17.63
C GLU A 192 1.95 1.03 18.19
N GLU A 193 0.66 0.74 18.28
CA GLU A 193 -0.34 1.65 18.88
C GLU A 193 -0.09 1.91 20.40
N THR A 194 0.70 1.07 21.07
CA THR A 194 1.16 1.37 22.44
C THR A 194 2.32 2.34 22.51
N GLY A 195 2.88 2.73 21.37
CA GLY A 195 4.05 3.60 21.26
C GLY A 195 5.38 2.85 21.19
N LEU A 196 5.38 1.52 21.05
CA LEU A 196 6.60 0.76 20.78
C LEU A 196 7.06 1.03 19.34
N GLU A 197 8.35 1.32 19.18
CA GLU A 197 8.97 1.40 17.87
C GLU A 197 9.09 0.02 17.23
N ILE A 198 8.91 -0.06 15.92
CA ILE A 198 9.19 -1.26 15.14
C ILE A 198 10.58 -1.08 14.50
N GLY A 199 11.45 -2.06 14.70
CA GLY A 199 12.82 -1.97 14.20
C GLY A 199 13.35 -3.30 13.68
N PHE A 200 14.27 -3.23 12.72
CA PHE A 200 14.98 -4.41 12.21
C PHE A 200 16.16 -4.74 13.12
N VAL A 201 16.28 -6.01 13.51
CA VAL A 201 17.32 -6.49 14.42
C VAL A 201 18.46 -7.10 13.59
N HIS A 202 19.50 -6.31 13.37
CA HIS A 202 20.68 -6.74 12.62
C HIS A 202 21.38 -7.91 13.34
N GLY A 203 21.80 -8.90 12.57
CA GLY A 203 22.48 -10.08 13.09
C GLY A 203 21.58 -11.13 13.76
N ALA A 204 20.29 -10.83 13.97
CA ALA A 204 19.31 -11.80 14.48
C ALA A 204 18.65 -12.57 13.34
N GLY A 205 19.44 -13.26 12.54
CA GLY A 205 18.99 -14.01 11.38
C GLY A 205 18.56 -15.44 11.67
N GLY A 206 17.84 -16.03 10.70
CA GLY A 206 17.48 -17.45 10.70
C GLY A 206 17.21 -17.96 9.29
N GLU A 207 17.13 -19.28 9.16
CA GLU A 207 16.84 -19.96 7.92
C GLU A 207 15.54 -20.77 8.05
N GLN A 208 14.49 -20.36 7.32
CA GLN A 208 13.24 -21.11 7.29
C GLN A 208 13.31 -22.24 6.26
N VAL A 209 13.03 -23.45 6.70
CA VAL A 209 12.97 -24.64 5.84
C VAL A 209 11.65 -24.64 5.07
N HIS A 210 11.69 -24.16 3.81
CA HIS A 210 10.50 -23.95 3.00
C HIS A 210 10.27 -25.11 2.02
N ALA A 211 9.23 -25.90 2.26
CA ALA A 211 8.86 -27.04 1.42
C ALA A 211 7.59 -26.81 0.58
N LYS A 212 7.02 -25.57 0.59
CA LYS A 212 5.75 -25.28 -0.07
C LYS A 212 5.85 -25.31 -1.59
N GLY A 213 4.99 -26.09 -2.22
CA GLY A 213 4.81 -26.12 -3.66
C GLY A 213 3.75 -25.11 -4.14
N PHE A 214 3.50 -25.12 -5.46
CA PHE A 214 2.54 -24.21 -6.12
C PHE A 214 1.17 -24.13 -5.42
N ARG A 215 0.58 -25.30 -5.10
CA ARG A 215 -0.77 -25.34 -4.51
C ARG A 215 -0.83 -24.72 -3.11
N GLU A 216 0.21 -24.88 -2.34
CA GLU A 216 0.31 -24.37 -0.96
C GLU A 216 0.50 -22.86 -0.97
N ILE A 217 1.40 -22.36 -1.83
CA ILE A 217 1.60 -20.89 -2.00
C ILE A 217 0.33 -20.21 -2.50
N VAL A 218 -0.38 -20.80 -3.48
CA VAL A 218 -1.67 -20.27 -3.96
C VAL A 218 -2.72 -20.26 -2.85
N ARG A 219 -2.76 -21.30 -2.02
CA ARG A 219 -3.66 -21.35 -0.86
C ARG A 219 -3.35 -20.23 0.14
N ASP A 220 -2.05 -19.93 0.35
CA ASP A 220 -1.63 -18.82 1.21
C ASP A 220 -2.08 -17.47 0.63
N PHE A 221 -1.97 -17.26 -0.68
CA PHE A 221 -2.48 -16.05 -1.31
C PHE A 221 -4.01 -15.92 -1.20
N ASP A 222 -4.75 -17.02 -1.33
CA ASP A 222 -6.20 -17.02 -1.13
C ASP A 222 -6.56 -16.69 0.33
N ARG A 223 -5.89 -17.29 1.31
CA ARG A 223 -6.15 -16.99 2.72
C ARG A 223 -5.86 -15.53 3.08
N ALA A 224 -4.84 -14.95 2.48
CA ALA A 224 -4.46 -13.55 2.74
C ALA A 224 -5.59 -12.56 2.42
N GLY A 225 -6.38 -12.78 1.36
CA GLY A 225 -7.49 -11.89 1.02
C GLY A 225 -8.64 -11.92 2.04
N ALA A 226 -8.96 -13.10 2.57
CA ALA A 226 -9.98 -13.23 3.63
C ALA A 226 -9.48 -12.62 4.94
N ALA A 227 -8.21 -12.88 5.33
CA ALA A 227 -7.59 -12.30 6.51
C ALA A 227 -7.56 -10.77 6.46
N ALA A 228 -7.26 -10.18 5.28
CA ALA A 228 -7.28 -8.74 5.11
C ALA A 228 -8.65 -8.11 5.43
N VAL A 229 -9.76 -8.80 5.12
CA VAL A 229 -11.10 -8.33 5.48
C VAL A 229 -11.35 -8.45 6.99
N ALA A 230 -10.88 -9.52 7.62
CA ALA A 230 -10.99 -9.70 9.07
C ALA A 230 -10.22 -8.60 9.82
N LEU A 231 -8.96 -8.36 9.42
CA LEU A 231 -8.13 -7.27 9.95
C LEU A 231 -8.79 -5.91 9.78
N TRP A 232 -9.27 -5.60 8.57
CA TRP A 232 -9.94 -4.32 8.32
C TRP A 232 -11.20 -4.10 9.19
N ARG A 233 -12.00 -5.15 9.40
CA ARG A 233 -13.18 -5.05 10.26
C ARG A 233 -12.82 -4.82 11.72
N LYS A 234 -11.74 -5.43 12.18
CA LYS A 234 -11.24 -5.32 13.54
C LYS A 234 -10.52 -4.00 13.78
N HIS A 235 -9.71 -3.60 12.82
CA HIS A 235 -8.92 -2.38 12.85
C HIS A 235 -9.14 -1.53 11.58
N PRO A 236 -10.24 -0.75 11.50
CA PRO A 236 -10.52 0.10 10.33
C PRO A 236 -9.39 1.09 10.02
N ALA A 237 -8.58 1.45 11.02
CA ALA A 237 -7.42 2.31 10.88
C ALA A 237 -6.31 1.72 10.00
N MET A 238 -6.19 0.39 9.95
CA MET A 238 -5.23 -0.30 9.08
C MET A 238 -5.54 -0.12 7.58
N VAL A 239 -6.68 0.44 7.20
CA VAL A 239 -7.06 0.67 5.79
C VAL A 239 -6.03 1.51 5.03
N ASP A 240 -5.44 2.50 5.64
CA ASP A 240 -4.48 3.40 4.99
C ASP A 240 -3.11 2.73 4.76
N HIS A 241 -2.78 1.74 5.57
CA HIS A 241 -1.55 0.96 5.47
C HIS A 241 -1.75 -0.36 4.69
N ALA A 242 -2.94 -0.58 4.20
CA ALA A 242 -3.47 -1.89 4.14
C ALA A 242 -3.44 -2.66 2.86
N PRO A 243 -3.53 -3.93 3.15
CA PRO A 243 -3.61 -5.03 2.24
C PRO A 243 -4.97 -5.18 1.56
N LEU A 244 -5.96 -4.29 1.76
CA LEU A 244 -7.14 -4.31 0.88
C LEU A 244 -6.74 -4.06 -0.57
N GLY A 245 -5.44 -3.83 -0.79
CA GLY A 245 -4.74 -3.89 -2.05
C GLY A 245 -5.17 -2.79 -3.03
N ASP A 246 -4.32 -2.57 -4.00
CA ASP A 246 -4.66 -1.79 -5.18
C ASP A 246 -5.17 -2.72 -6.28
N PHE A 247 -6.50 -2.78 -6.47
CA PHE A 247 -7.11 -3.57 -7.55
C PHE A 247 -6.59 -3.16 -8.94
N SER A 248 -6.11 -1.94 -9.08
CA SER A 248 -5.61 -1.38 -10.34
C SER A 248 -4.15 -1.70 -10.65
N GLN A 249 -3.43 -2.35 -9.76
CA GLN A 249 -2.03 -2.70 -9.96
C GLN A 249 -1.81 -3.58 -11.20
N GLY A 250 -0.79 -3.22 -11.99
CA GLY A 250 -0.43 -3.92 -13.23
C GLY A 250 -0.98 -3.29 -14.52
N GLY A 251 -1.69 -2.15 -14.43
CA GLY A 251 -2.18 -1.38 -15.59
C GLY A 251 -3.43 -1.94 -16.26
N ALA A 252 -3.88 -1.31 -17.34
CA ALA A 252 -5.18 -1.55 -17.98
C ALA A 252 -5.44 -3.03 -18.37
N ARG A 253 -4.43 -3.70 -18.93
CA ARG A 253 -4.57 -5.11 -19.34
C ARG A 253 -4.72 -6.04 -18.15
N ALA A 254 -3.97 -5.81 -17.08
CA ALA A 254 -4.06 -6.60 -15.85
C ALA A 254 -5.41 -6.38 -15.14
N ILE A 255 -5.90 -5.15 -15.07
CA ILE A 255 -7.21 -4.82 -14.52
C ILE A 255 -8.31 -5.56 -15.30
N LEU A 256 -8.27 -5.48 -16.64
CA LEU A 256 -9.27 -6.14 -17.49
C LEU A 256 -9.23 -7.67 -17.32
N ALA A 257 -8.03 -8.27 -17.37
CA ALA A 257 -7.86 -9.70 -17.17
C ALA A 257 -8.35 -10.13 -15.78
N ARG A 258 -7.99 -9.42 -14.72
CA ARG A 258 -8.44 -9.71 -13.36
C ARG A 258 -9.96 -9.62 -13.24
N ARG A 259 -10.59 -8.58 -13.78
CA ARG A 259 -12.06 -8.46 -13.80
C ARG A 259 -12.72 -9.62 -14.52
N LEU A 260 -12.20 -10.02 -15.67
CA LEU A 260 -12.73 -11.15 -16.46
C LEU A 260 -12.58 -12.47 -15.71
N LEU A 261 -11.39 -12.78 -15.22
CA LEU A 261 -11.12 -14.02 -14.48
C LEU A 261 -11.95 -14.14 -13.20
N LEU A 262 -12.13 -13.03 -12.46
CA LEU A 262 -12.99 -13.00 -11.28
C LEU A 262 -14.48 -13.15 -11.63
N ALA A 263 -14.94 -12.59 -12.75
CA ALA A 263 -16.31 -12.74 -13.22
C ALA A 263 -16.61 -14.20 -13.66
N LEU A 264 -15.66 -14.82 -14.34
CA LEU A 264 -15.73 -16.22 -14.80
C LEU A 264 -15.44 -17.24 -13.69
N ARG A 265 -15.02 -16.77 -12.50
CA ARG A 265 -14.52 -17.64 -11.42
C ARG A 265 -13.44 -18.61 -11.91
N ALA A 266 -12.56 -18.12 -12.77
CA ALA A 266 -11.55 -18.94 -13.44
C ALA A 266 -10.64 -19.65 -12.41
N PRO A 267 -10.43 -20.96 -12.55
CA PRO A 267 -9.56 -21.70 -11.67
C PRO A 267 -8.09 -21.37 -11.98
N VAL A 268 -7.23 -21.42 -10.97
CA VAL A 268 -5.78 -21.19 -11.12
C VAL A 268 -4.98 -22.48 -11.24
N TRP A 269 -5.58 -23.64 -10.98
CA TRP A 269 -4.90 -24.92 -11.01
C TRP A 269 -4.23 -25.26 -12.37
N PRO A 270 -4.72 -24.79 -13.56
CA PRO A 270 -4.01 -25.09 -14.79
C PRO A 270 -2.58 -24.52 -14.84
N LEU A 271 -2.33 -23.42 -14.11
CA LEU A 271 -0.99 -22.87 -14.00
C LEU A 271 -0.02 -23.80 -13.26
N ALA A 272 -0.51 -24.67 -12.38
CA ALA A 272 0.32 -25.68 -11.72
C ALA A 272 0.98 -26.67 -12.68
N ILE A 273 0.38 -26.87 -13.88
CA ILE A 273 0.91 -27.78 -14.91
C ILE A 273 2.14 -27.15 -15.59
N VAL A 274 2.10 -25.85 -15.84
CA VAL A 274 3.18 -25.13 -16.54
C VAL A 274 4.22 -24.54 -15.59
N ASP A 275 3.91 -24.40 -14.32
CA ASP A 275 4.78 -23.80 -13.31
C ASP A 275 6.17 -24.46 -13.21
N PRO A 276 6.31 -25.81 -13.26
CA PRO A 276 7.62 -26.47 -13.25
C PRO A 276 8.50 -26.12 -14.46
N LEU A 277 7.89 -25.77 -15.61
CA LEU A 277 8.60 -25.37 -16.83
C LEU A 277 9.16 -23.94 -16.71
N LEU A 278 8.61 -23.15 -15.80
CA LEU A 278 9.02 -21.75 -15.55
C LEU A 278 10.08 -21.66 -14.44
N ALA A 279 10.49 -22.77 -13.83
CA ALA A 279 11.43 -22.77 -12.70
C ALA A 279 12.78 -22.12 -13.02
N GLY A 280 13.29 -22.27 -14.25
CA GLY A 280 14.56 -21.66 -14.68
C GLY A 280 14.46 -20.20 -15.13
N ARG A 281 13.27 -19.69 -15.35
CA ARG A 281 12.98 -18.30 -15.77
C ARG A 281 11.65 -17.84 -15.18
N PRO A 282 11.58 -17.56 -13.87
CA PRO A 282 10.35 -17.10 -13.26
C PRO A 282 9.91 -15.78 -13.91
N SER A 283 8.60 -15.65 -14.15
CA SER A 283 8.01 -14.41 -14.65
C SER A 283 7.42 -13.60 -13.49
N PRO A 284 8.12 -12.60 -12.96
CA PRO A 284 7.63 -11.81 -11.82
C PRO A 284 6.24 -11.20 -12.06
N ARG A 285 6.01 -10.71 -13.28
CA ARG A 285 4.70 -10.12 -13.65
C ARG A 285 3.56 -11.13 -13.62
N LEU A 286 3.80 -12.38 -14.05
CA LEU A 286 2.80 -13.45 -14.01
C LEU A 286 2.46 -13.82 -12.57
N TYR A 287 3.48 -14.03 -11.74
CA TYR A 287 3.28 -14.47 -10.35
C TYR A 287 2.71 -13.36 -9.47
N GLN A 288 3.12 -12.11 -9.68
CA GLN A 288 2.49 -10.96 -9.04
C GLN A 288 1.00 -10.82 -9.44
N PHE A 289 0.70 -11.02 -10.72
CA PHE A 289 -0.69 -11.05 -11.18
C PHE A 289 -1.48 -12.19 -10.53
N LEU A 290 -0.90 -13.39 -10.42
CA LEU A 290 -1.50 -14.55 -9.78
C LEU A 290 -1.76 -14.30 -8.29
N GLN A 291 -0.79 -13.77 -7.57
CA GLN A 291 -0.91 -13.38 -6.15
C GLN A 291 -2.09 -12.43 -5.94
N LEU A 292 -2.13 -11.34 -6.71
CA LEU A 292 -3.22 -10.38 -6.65
C LEU A 292 -4.57 -10.98 -7.06
N HIS A 293 -4.60 -11.87 -8.06
CA HIS A 293 -5.83 -12.53 -8.47
C HIS A 293 -6.39 -13.42 -7.35
N CYS A 294 -5.56 -14.24 -6.72
CA CYS A 294 -5.95 -15.11 -5.61
C CYS A 294 -6.43 -14.28 -4.41
N PHE A 295 -5.69 -13.24 -4.05
CA PHE A 295 -6.07 -12.29 -3.01
C PHE A 295 -7.48 -11.72 -3.23
N TRP A 296 -7.73 -11.13 -4.42
CA TRP A 296 -9.04 -10.55 -4.73
C TRP A 296 -10.16 -11.58 -4.89
N ARG A 297 -9.82 -12.81 -5.27
CA ARG A 297 -10.75 -13.92 -5.38
C ARG A 297 -11.32 -14.32 -4.02
N SER A 298 -10.50 -14.39 -3.00
CA SER A 298 -10.90 -14.74 -1.63
C SER A 298 -11.47 -13.55 -0.85
N LEU A 299 -10.96 -12.34 -1.10
CA LEU A 299 -11.45 -11.11 -0.47
C LEU A 299 -12.94 -10.87 -0.79
N ARG A 300 -13.37 -11.15 -2.03
CA ARG A 300 -14.76 -10.90 -2.47
C ARG A 300 -15.82 -11.62 -1.63
N PRO A 301 -15.77 -12.95 -1.39
CA PRO A 301 -16.73 -13.62 -0.53
C PRO A 301 -16.62 -13.20 0.93
N ALA A 302 -15.41 -12.92 1.42
CA ALA A 302 -15.18 -12.47 2.80
C ALA A 302 -15.83 -11.11 3.11
N LEU A 303 -15.89 -10.20 2.14
CA LEU A 303 -16.60 -8.92 2.30
C LEU A 303 -18.11 -9.12 2.53
N GLY A 304 -18.74 -10.07 1.86
CA GLY A 304 -20.16 -10.38 2.00
C GLY A 304 -21.12 -9.41 1.29
N ASP A 305 -20.70 -8.17 0.99
CA ASP A 305 -21.54 -7.18 0.34
C ASP A 305 -20.99 -6.67 -1.00
N ARG A 306 -21.92 -6.32 -1.92
CA ARG A 306 -21.59 -5.89 -3.27
C ARG A 306 -21.16 -4.42 -3.33
N GLU A 307 -21.59 -3.62 -2.39
CA GLU A 307 -21.31 -2.18 -2.39
C GLU A 307 -19.86 -1.93 -1.99
N THR A 308 -19.40 -2.49 -0.89
CA THR A 308 -18.00 -2.40 -0.45
C THR A 308 -17.06 -2.99 -1.51
N TRP A 309 -17.41 -4.14 -2.10
CA TRP A 309 -16.68 -4.68 -3.25
C TRP A 309 -16.57 -3.68 -4.41
N ALA A 310 -17.67 -2.99 -4.73
CA ALA A 310 -17.66 -2.00 -5.80
C ALA A 310 -16.83 -0.76 -5.43
N ARG A 311 -16.86 -0.32 -4.17
CA ARG A 311 -16.06 0.81 -3.67
C ARG A 311 -14.56 0.49 -3.74
N LEU A 312 -14.14 -0.72 -3.37
CA LEU A 312 -12.74 -1.14 -3.41
C LEU A 312 -12.21 -1.36 -4.84
N THR A 313 -13.01 -1.98 -5.72
CA THR A 313 -12.56 -2.36 -7.07
C THR A 313 -12.83 -1.32 -8.16
N ARG A 314 -13.62 -0.30 -7.84
CA ARG A 314 -14.01 0.80 -8.73
C ARG A 314 -13.85 2.12 -7.99
N GLY A 315 -12.66 2.34 -7.45
CA GLY A 315 -12.30 3.54 -6.71
C GLY A 315 -12.45 4.82 -7.54
N PRO A 316 -12.37 5.98 -6.87
CA PRO A 316 -12.48 7.27 -7.52
C PRO A 316 -11.43 7.48 -8.60
N VAL A 317 -11.83 8.10 -9.70
CA VAL A 317 -10.93 8.53 -10.78
C VAL A 317 -10.89 10.05 -10.78
N ILE A 318 -9.71 10.61 -10.54
CA ILE A 318 -9.45 12.04 -10.63
C ILE A 318 -9.10 12.35 -12.07
N LEU A 319 -9.96 13.10 -12.75
CA LEU A 319 -9.79 13.55 -14.13
C LEU A 319 -8.97 14.84 -14.15
N ARG A 320 -7.90 14.83 -14.94
CA ARG A 320 -7.10 16.01 -15.19
C ARG A 320 -7.42 16.60 -16.55
N TYR A 321 -7.98 17.77 -16.55
CA TYR A 321 -8.13 18.64 -17.71
C TYR A 321 -7.07 19.75 -17.69
N ARG A 322 -6.77 20.33 -18.84
CA ARG A 322 -5.97 21.53 -18.94
C ARG A 322 -6.82 22.66 -19.55
N ALA A 323 -6.65 22.94 -20.83
CA ALA A 323 -7.33 24.03 -21.52
C ALA A 323 -8.59 23.56 -22.25
N LEU A 324 -9.56 24.43 -22.43
CA LEU A 324 -10.71 24.23 -23.31
C LEU A 324 -10.55 25.03 -24.62
N ALA A 325 -10.89 24.38 -25.74
CA ALA A 325 -10.80 25.00 -27.04
C ALA A 325 -11.76 26.18 -27.20
N ALA A 326 -11.23 27.26 -27.73
CA ALA A 326 -12.07 28.32 -28.30
C ALA A 326 -12.81 27.83 -29.58
N ALA A 327 -13.78 28.62 -30.05
CA ALA A 327 -14.48 28.26 -31.28
C ALA A 327 -13.50 28.19 -32.47
N GLY A 328 -13.50 27.03 -33.18
CA GLY A 328 -12.61 26.79 -34.31
C GLY A 328 -11.20 26.30 -33.97
N GLU A 329 -10.84 26.26 -32.71
CA GLU A 329 -9.53 25.73 -32.28
C GLU A 329 -9.49 24.21 -32.41
N PRO A 330 -8.43 23.62 -33.02
CA PRO A 330 -8.33 22.18 -33.19
C PRO A 330 -8.06 21.47 -31.84
N PRO A 331 -8.61 20.25 -31.65
CA PRO A 331 -8.33 19.47 -30.46
C PRO A 331 -6.87 19.01 -30.43
N SER A 332 -6.27 19.03 -29.24
CA SER A 332 -4.95 18.46 -29.00
C SER A 332 -4.97 17.56 -27.77
N ARG A 333 -3.82 17.00 -27.38
CA ARG A 333 -3.71 16.29 -26.12
C ARG A 333 -4.17 17.14 -24.93
N TYR A 334 -3.86 18.45 -24.93
CA TYR A 334 -4.07 19.37 -23.82
C TYR A 334 -5.28 20.29 -23.99
N VAL A 335 -5.82 20.41 -25.19
CA VAL A 335 -6.92 21.31 -25.53
C VAL A 335 -8.17 20.50 -25.84
N ILE A 336 -9.17 20.62 -24.99
CA ILE A 336 -10.41 19.84 -25.08
C ILE A 336 -11.51 20.69 -25.74
N PRO A 337 -12.13 20.27 -26.85
CA PRO A 337 -13.29 20.96 -27.40
C PRO A 337 -14.42 21.05 -26.39
N GLU A 338 -15.01 22.24 -26.20
CA GLU A 338 -16.11 22.48 -25.26
C GLU A 338 -17.26 21.47 -25.43
N GLY A 339 -17.67 21.22 -26.69
CA GLY A 339 -18.71 20.24 -26.98
C GLY A 339 -18.37 18.81 -26.56
N ARG A 340 -17.07 18.46 -26.55
CA ARG A 340 -16.61 17.15 -26.06
C ARG A 340 -16.65 17.09 -24.54
N PHE A 341 -16.20 18.13 -23.85
CA PHE A 341 -16.32 18.27 -22.40
C PHE A 341 -17.79 18.14 -21.96
N ARG A 342 -18.70 18.86 -22.61
CA ARG A 342 -20.14 18.77 -22.32
C ARG A 342 -20.70 17.35 -22.50
N ARG A 343 -20.29 16.63 -23.56
CA ARG A 343 -20.71 15.23 -23.78
C ARG A 343 -20.15 14.28 -22.73
N GLN A 344 -18.90 14.47 -22.29
CA GLN A 344 -18.29 13.68 -21.21
C GLN A 344 -19.08 13.89 -19.90
N LEU A 345 -19.37 15.14 -19.55
CA LEU A 345 -20.13 15.48 -18.35
C LEU A 345 -21.58 14.93 -18.41
N ALA A 346 -22.24 15.07 -19.55
CA ALA A 346 -23.59 14.53 -19.76
C ALA A 346 -23.62 13.00 -19.64
N TRP A 347 -22.60 12.31 -20.16
CA TRP A 347 -22.47 10.85 -20.03
C TRP A 347 -22.26 10.43 -18.56
N MET A 348 -21.42 11.13 -17.80
CA MET A 348 -21.19 10.82 -16.38
C MET A 348 -22.50 10.96 -15.59
N ARG A 349 -23.29 12.01 -15.85
CA ARG A 349 -24.60 12.21 -15.22
C ARG A 349 -25.62 11.15 -15.63
N LEU A 350 -25.73 10.84 -16.94
CA LEU A 350 -26.62 9.79 -17.44
C LEU A 350 -26.34 8.43 -16.78
N ARG A 351 -25.07 8.16 -16.47
CA ARG A 351 -24.63 6.94 -15.79
C ARG A 351 -24.65 7.06 -14.27
N GLN A 352 -25.22 8.14 -13.73
CA GLN A 352 -25.36 8.40 -12.29
C GLN A 352 -24.02 8.19 -11.54
N ARG A 353 -22.92 8.64 -12.16
CA ARG A 353 -21.64 8.62 -11.47
C ARG A 353 -21.61 9.72 -10.42
N PRO A 354 -21.26 9.40 -9.16
CA PRO A 354 -21.03 10.45 -8.17
C PRO A 354 -19.89 11.35 -8.64
N ILE A 355 -20.11 12.67 -8.68
CA ILE A 355 -19.06 13.64 -8.95
C ILE A 355 -18.80 14.35 -7.63
N LEU A 356 -17.62 14.12 -7.06
CA LEU A 356 -17.18 14.68 -5.79
C LEU A 356 -16.26 15.87 -6.04
N SER A 357 -16.20 16.81 -5.10
CA SER A 357 -15.08 17.74 -5.04
C SER A 357 -13.82 16.98 -4.58
N LEU A 358 -12.64 17.53 -4.86
CA LEU A 358 -11.41 16.93 -4.39
C LEU A 358 -11.30 17.02 -2.86
N ASP A 359 -11.77 18.14 -2.28
CA ASP A 359 -11.83 18.36 -0.84
C ASP A 359 -12.71 17.30 -0.15
N GLU A 360 -13.93 17.05 -0.68
CA GLU A 360 -14.82 16.01 -0.15
C GLU A 360 -14.16 14.61 -0.22
N TYR A 361 -13.47 14.32 -1.30
CA TYR A 361 -12.76 13.04 -1.44
C TYR A 361 -11.62 12.91 -0.42
N VAL A 362 -10.79 13.95 -0.26
CA VAL A 362 -9.69 13.96 0.70
C VAL A 362 -10.22 13.85 2.13
N ASP A 363 -11.30 14.58 2.45
CA ASP A 363 -11.97 14.51 3.76
C ASP A 363 -12.47 13.10 4.09
N LEU A 364 -13.15 12.44 3.13
CA LEU A 364 -13.56 11.03 3.29
C LEU A 364 -12.37 10.12 3.60
N ARG A 365 -11.23 10.34 2.92
CA ARG A 365 -10.01 9.55 3.13
C ARG A 365 -9.39 9.83 4.51
N MET A 366 -9.32 11.08 4.94
CA MET A 366 -8.85 11.46 6.29
C MET A 366 -9.73 10.87 7.40
N GLN A 367 -11.04 10.76 7.16
CA GLN A 367 -11.99 10.10 8.04
C GLN A 367 -11.97 8.56 7.91
N ARG A 368 -11.05 7.98 7.12
CA ARG A 368 -10.96 6.53 6.85
C ARG A 368 -12.25 5.92 6.29
N ARG A 369 -13.04 6.72 5.58
CA ARG A 369 -14.27 6.30 4.94
C ARG A 369 -14.06 5.99 3.46
N LEU A 370 -14.61 4.85 3.01
CA LEU A 370 -14.56 4.50 1.60
C LEU A 370 -15.44 5.45 0.77
N PRO A 371 -14.88 6.10 -0.28
CA PRO A 371 -15.66 6.95 -1.16
C PRO A 371 -16.69 6.13 -1.95
N PRO A 372 -17.73 6.78 -2.52
CA PRO A 372 -18.69 6.11 -3.37
C PRO A 372 -18.02 5.39 -4.55
N ALA A 373 -18.55 4.20 -4.91
CA ALA A 373 -18.05 3.46 -6.05
C ALA A 373 -18.21 4.27 -7.35
N ARG A 374 -17.22 4.19 -8.23
CA ARG A 374 -17.20 4.88 -9.53
C ARG A 374 -17.23 6.42 -9.43
N ALA A 375 -16.91 6.98 -8.27
CA ALA A 375 -16.82 8.42 -8.13
C ALA A 375 -15.83 9.02 -9.13
N VAL A 376 -16.12 10.24 -9.55
CA VAL A 376 -15.27 11.02 -10.45
C VAL A 376 -15.00 12.36 -9.79
N ILE A 377 -13.75 12.80 -9.84
CA ILE A 377 -13.34 14.13 -9.43
C ILE A 377 -12.83 14.87 -10.66
N VAL A 378 -13.32 16.08 -10.88
CA VAL A 378 -12.92 16.90 -12.04
C VAL A 378 -11.89 17.92 -11.59
N THR A 379 -10.70 17.90 -12.18
CA THR A 379 -9.64 18.88 -11.89
C THR A 379 -9.15 19.56 -13.16
N PHE A 380 -8.75 20.82 -13.03
CA PHE A 380 -8.13 21.62 -14.07
C PHE A 380 -6.79 22.14 -13.56
N ASP A 381 -5.74 21.99 -14.35
CA ASP A 381 -4.40 22.50 -14.01
C ASP A 381 -4.14 23.86 -14.67
N ASP A 382 -3.09 24.53 -14.21
CA ASP A 382 -2.46 25.71 -14.77
C ASP A 382 -3.25 27.03 -14.56
N GLY A 383 -4.54 26.99 -14.34
CA GLY A 383 -5.35 28.20 -14.10
C GLY A 383 -5.81 28.92 -15.37
N TYR A 384 -6.02 28.23 -16.49
CA TYR A 384 -6.42 28.85 -17.77
C TYR A 384 -7.77 29.57 -17.69
N ALA A 385 -7.84 30.78 -18.26
CA ALA A 385 -9.03 31.62 -18.28
C ALA A 385 -10.19 31.03 -19.09
N ASP A 386 -9.90 30.18 -20.07
CA ASP A 386 -10.91 29.52 -20.91
C ASP A 386 -11.79 28.55 -20.09
N VAL A 387 -11.27 27.97 -19.01
CA VAL A 387 -12.02 27.08 -18.10
C VAL A 387 -13.19 27.83 -17.46
N ALA A 388 -12.98 29.08 -17.03
CA ALA A 388 -14.04 29.90 -16.46
C ALA A 388 -15.13 30.24 -17.50
N ARG A 389 -14.74 30.43 -18.75
CA ARG A 389 -15.65 30.77 -19.84
C ARG A 389 -16.45 29.57 -20.35
N ALA A 390 -15.80 28.41 -20.52
CA ALA A 390 -16.38 27.26 -21.21
C ALA A 390 -16.82 26.12 -20.26
N ALA A 391 -16.01 25.79 -19.24
CA ALA A 391 -16.33 24.68 -18.34
C ALA A 391 -17.27 25.07 -17.20
N ALA A 392 -17.05 26.21 -16.55
CA ALA A 392 -17.77 26.57 -15.35
C ALA A 392 -19.31 26.68 -15.57
N PRO A 393 -19.84 27.23 -16.68
CA PRO A 393 -21.27 27.22 -16.92
C PRO A 393 -21.87 25.82 -17.07
N SER A 394 -21.10 24.88 -17.65
CA SER A 394 -21.53 23.49 -17.86
C SER A 394 -21.52 22.69 -16.56
N LEU A 395 -20.51 22.87 -15.74
CA LEU A 395 -20.37 22.23 -14.40
C LEU A 395 -21.47 22.74 -13.46
N ARG A 396 -21.69 24.07 -13.41
CA ARG A 396 -22.76 24.66 -12.59
C ARG A 396 -24.15 24.13 -12.97
N ARG A 397 -24.50 24.08 -14.28
CA ARG A 397 -25.76 23.49 -14.74
C ARG A 397 -25.88 21.99 -14.38
N ALA A 398 -24.75 21.32 -14.28
CA ALA A 398 -24.69 19.91 -13.90
C ALA A 398 -24.75 19.68 -12.40
N GLY A 399 -24.61 20.71 -11.56
CA GLY A 399 -24.38 20.56 -10.11
C GLY A 399 -23.10 19.79 -9.79
N ALA A 400 -22.10 19.87 -10.67
CA ALA A 400 -20.87 19.11 -10.57
C ALA A 400 -19.73 20.00 -10.04
N PRO A 401 -19.13 19.69 -8.89
CA PRO A 401 -17.96 20.40 -8.37
C PRO A 401 -16.74 20.16 -9.25
N ALA A 402 -15.77 21.06 -9.18
CA ALA A 402 -14.46 20.91 -9.80
C ALA A 402 -13.39 21.67 -9.02
N THR A 403 -12.14 21.24 -9.14
CA THR A 403 -10.99 21.90 -8.53
C THR A 403 -10.12 22.54 -9.61
N MET A 404 -9.73 23.81 -9.40
CA MET A 404 -8.77 24.53 -10.23
C MET A 404 -7.43 24.63 -9.50
N PHE A 405 -6.37 24.12 -10.08
CA PHE A 405 -5.02 24.33 -9.59
C PHE A 405 -4.37 25.53 -10.28
N VAL A 406 -3.85 26.45 -9.49
CA VAL A 406 -3.39 27.76 -9.95
C VAL A 406 -1.87 27.91 -9.71
N VAL A 407 -1.15 28.35 -10.74
CA VAL A 407 0.23 28.85 -10.64
C VAL A 407 0.15 30.28 -10.13
N THR A 408 0.42 30.47 -8.84
CA THR A 408 0.07 31.73 -8.14
C THR A 408 0.87 32.94 -8.61
N GLY A 409 2.15 32.74 -8.98
CA GLY A 409 3.03 33.78 -9.49
C GLY A 409 2.68 34.28 -10.89
N SER A 410 1.86 33.52 -11.63
CA SER A 410 1.46 33.87 -13.01
C SER A 410 -0.01 34.27 -13.12
N ALA A 411 -0.72 34.45 -12.00
CA ALA A 411 -2.14 34.78 -12.01
C ALA A 411 -2.39 36.16 -12.69
N GLY A 412 -3.22 36.17 -13.73
CA GLY A 412 -3.53 37.35 -14.57
C GLY A 412 -2.54 37.59 -15.70
N GLY A 413 -1.54 36.74 -15.86
CA GLY A 413 -0.60 36.74 -16.97
C GLY A 413 -0.93 35.69 -18.03
N SER A 414 0.10 35.14 -18.64
CA SER A 414 0.02 34.09 -19.65
C SER A 414 0.87 32.87 -19.26
N ASN A 415 0.61 31.76 -19.93
CA ASN A 415 1.40 30.54 -19.81
C ASN A 415 2.75 30.69 -20.55
N ASP A 416 3.72 31.28 -19.90
CA ASP A 416 5.05 31.55 -20.48
C ASP A 416 6.02 30.38 -20.32
N TRP A 417 5.72 29.40 -19.46
CA TRP A 417 6.53 28.17 -19.29
C TRP A 417 6.35 27.17 -20.44
N ALA A 418 5.29 27.30 -21.24
CA ALA A 418 5.11 26.52 -22.44
C ALA A 418 5.60 27.32 -23.67
N HIS A 419 6.89 27.21 -23.96
CA HIS A 419 7.54 27.97 -25.05
C HIS A 419 6.99 27.66 -26.45
N SER A 420 6.27 26.55 -26.62
CA SER A 420 5.66 26.15 -27.89
C SER A 420 4.47 25.21 -27.66
N GLY A 421 3.68 25.01 -28.71
CA GLY A 421 2.57 24.05 -28.71
C GLY A 421 1.19 24.65 -28.42
N PRO A 422 0.16 23.81 -28.32
CA PRO A 422 -1.26 24.26 -28.37
C PRO A 422 -1.73 25.00 -27.10
N VAL A 423 -0.93 25.06 -26.05
CA VAL A 423 -1.24 25.80 -24.82
C VAL A 423 -0.31 26.97 -24.56
N SER A 424 0.68 27.22 -25.44
CA SER A 424 1.64 28.32 -25.30
C SER A 424 0.94 29.68 -25.34
N GLY A 425 1.34 30.62 -24.46
CA GLY A 425 0.86 31.98 -24.43
C GLY A 425 -0.62 32.13 -24.04
N ARG A 426 -1.28 31.08 -23.52
CA ARG A 426 -2.68 31.19 -23.08
C ARG A 426 -2.84 32.08 -21.86
N GLU A 427 -3.92 32.86 -21.88
CA GLU A 427 -4.33 33.71 -20.77
C GLU A 427 -4.65 32.89 -19.51
N LEU A 428 -4.11 33.32 -18.38
CA LEU A 428 -4.39 32.75 -17.06
C LEU A 428 -5.41 33.62 -16.31
N LEU A 429 -6.14 32.98 -15.41
CA LEU A 429 -7.10 33.65 -14.55
C LEU A 429 -6.42 34.71 -13.69
N SER A 430 -6.96 35.92 -13.70
CA SER A 430 -6.63 36.90 -12.69
C SER A 430 -7.19 36.49 -11.32
N TRP A 431 -6.69 37.07 -10.24
CA TRP A 431 -7.22 36.85 -8.90
C TRP A 431 -8.73 37.10 -8.78
N ASP A 432 -9.24 38.10 -9.49
CA ASP A 432 -10.69 38.35 -9.58
C ASP A 432 -11.41 37.21 -10.33
N GLY A 433 -10.81 36.70 -11.37
CA GLY A 433 -11.30 35.52 -12.09
C GLY A 433 -11.39 34.28 -11.20
N ILE A 434 -10.35 34.03 -10.41
CA ILE A 434 -10.28 32.92 -9.45
C ILE A 434 -11.35 33.07 -8.37
N ARG A 435 -11.52 34.29 -7.79
CA ARG A 435 -12.58 34.53 -6.80
C ARG A 435 -14.00 34.33 -7.39
N ARG A 436 -14.20 34.67 -8.66
CA ARG A 436 -15.48 34.38 -9.34
C ARG A 436 -15.70 32.88 -9.52
N LEU A 437 -14.66 32.11 -9.82
CA LEU A 437 -14.78 30.64 -9.91
C LEU A 437 -15.15 30.03 -8.56
N VAL A 438 -14.53 30.46 -7.45
CA VAL A 438 -14.89 30.00 -6.11
C VAL A 438 -16.37 30.29 -5.80
N LYS A 439 -16.86 31.52 -6.11
CA LYS A 439 -18.28 31.86 -5.96
C LYS A 439 -19.19 31.02 -6.87
N ALA A 440 -18.65 30.47 -7.95
CA ALA A 440 -19.37 29.57 -8.84
C ALA A 440 -19.35 28.09 -8.41
N GLY A 441 -18.75 27.77 -7.24
CA GLY A 441 -18.71 26.43 -6.67
C GLY A 441 -17.47 25.60 -7.02
N PHE A 442 -16.40 26.23 -7.52
CA PHE A 442 -15.10 25.57 -7.66
C PHE A 442 -14.33 25.61 -6.34
N THR A 443 -13.56 24.56 -6.07
CA THR A 443 -12.45 24.63 -5.13
C THR A 443 -11.17 25.06 -5.85
N VAL A 444 -10.20 25.61 -5.10
CA VAL A 444 -8.94 26.08 -5.67
C VAL A 444 -7.79 25.45 -4.90
N GLY A 445 -6.86 24.87 -5.62
CA GLY A 445 -5.64 24.27 -5.09
C GLY A 445 -4.38 24.95 -5.64
N SER A 446 -3.27 24.63 -5.02
CA SER A 446 -1.94 25.14 -5.37
C SER A 446 -1.33 24.39 -6.55
N HIS A 447 -0.67 25.10 -7.45
CA HIS A 447 0.22 24.52 -8.49
C HIS A 447 1.62 25.15 -8.41
N ALA A 448 2.09 25.39 -7.19
CA ALA A 448 3.30 26.13 -6.82
C ALA A 448 3.25 27.62 -7.18
N ILE A 449 4.29 28.39 -6.83
CA ILE A 449 4.42 29.81 -7.23
C ILE A 449 4.66 29.87 -8.75
N GLU A 450 5.66 29.10 -9.20
CA GLU A 450 6.06 28.99 -10.60
C GLU A 450 5.82 27.56 -11.10
N HIS A 451 5.55 27.41 -12.40
CA HIS A 451 5.34 26.08 -13.00
C HIS A 451 6.69 25.40 -13.31
N ILE A 452 7.38 24.95 -12.27
CA ILE A 452 8.73 24.33 -12.35
C ILE A 452 8.71 22.91 -11.78
N ASP A 453 9.65 22.07 -12.19
CA ASP A 453 9.80 20.73 -11.64
C ASP A 453 10.37 20.80 -10.21
N LEU A 454 9.53 20.56 -9.22
CA LEU A 454 9.91 20.61 -7.81
C LEU A 454 10.98 19.57 -7.43
N THR A 455 11.06 18.46 -8.20
CA THR A 455 12.04 17.39 -7.94
C THR A 455 13.45 17.75 -8.42
N ALA A 456 13.58 18.79 -9.24
CA ALA A 456 14.85 19.31 -9.74
C ALA A 456 15.45 20.41 -8.83
N LEU A 457 14.70 20.85 -7.80
CA LEU A 457 15.14 21.86 -6.84
C LEU A 457 15.76 21.21 -5.60
N ASP A 458 16.59 21.96 -4.88
CA ASP A 458 16.89 21.64 -3.50
C ASP A 458 15.62 21.72 -2.64
N ILE A 459 15.59 20.98 -1.53
CA ILE A 459 14.38 20.85 -0.71
C ILE A 459 13.90 22.18 -0.12
N THR A 460 14.82 23.09 0.21
CA THR A 460 14.49 24.41 0.76
C THR A 460 13.78 25.26 -0.29
N SER A 461 14.27 25.24 -1.52
CA SER A 461 13.66 25.93 -2.66
C SER A 461 12.30 25.31 -3.03
N ALA A 462 12.19 23.97 -3.02
CA ALA A 462 10.93 23.28 -3.24
C ALA A 462 9.88 23.65 -2.16
N ARG A 463 10.27 23.63 -0.87
CA ARG A 463 9.39 24.08 0.22
C ARG A 463 8.92 25.52 0.05
N ARG A 464 9.78 26.42 -0.39
CA ARG A 464 9.44 27.84 -0.64
C ARG A 464 8.42 27.99 -1.77
N GLN A 465 8.57 27.23 -2.84
CA GLN A 465 7.61 27.20 -3.95
C GLN A 465 6.22 26.70 -3.52
N ILE A 466 6.19 25.69 -2.63
CA ILE A 466 4.95 25.09 -2.13
C ILE A 466 4.28 26.02 -1.11
N SER A 467 5.03 26.49 -0.08
CA SER A 467 4.47 27.31 1.00
C SER A 467 4.03 28.69 0.51
N GLY A 468 4.85 29.35 -0.32
CA GLY A 468 4.51 30.69 -0.82
C GLY A 468 3.25 30.68 -1.69
N ALA A 469 3.01 29.63 -2.48
CA ALA A 469 1.76 29.49 -3.22
C ALA A 469 0.56 29.28 -2.30
N ALA A 470 0.70 28.49 -1.22
CA ALA A 470 -0.37 28.29 -0.24
C ALA A 470 -0.71 29.61 0.48
N GLU A 471 0.30 30.32 0.97
CA GLU A 471 0.12 31.63 1.64
C GLU A 471 -0.59 32.65 0.74
N GLU A 472 -0.23 32.69 -0.54
CA GLU A 472 -0.89 33.60 -1.50
C GLU A 472 -2.34 33.21 -1.74
N LEU A 473 -2.66 31.92 -1.83
CA LEU A 473 -4.04 31.44 -1.95
C LEU A 473 -4.85 31.75 -0.68
N ASP A 474 -4.30 31.49 0.51
CA ASP A 474 -4.97 31.76 1.79
C ASP A 474 -5.29 33.25 1.93
N ARG A 475 -4.35 34.12 1.56
CA ARG A 475 -4.53 35.57 1.63
C ARG A 475 -5.57 36.09 0.65
N ARG A 476 -5.66 35.52 -0.57
CA ARG A 476 -6.47 36.08 -1.66
C ARG A 476 -7.81 35.41 -1.86
N VAL A 477 -7.93 34.13 -1.56
CA VAL A 477 -9.06 33.30 -1.95
C VAL A 477 -9.64 32.53 -0.77
N GLN A 478 -8.86 32.23 0.25
CA GLN A 478 -9.20 31.40 1.40
C GLN A 478 -9.77 30.05 0.95
N PRO A 479 -8.94 29.17 0.34
CA PRO A 479 -9.38 27.83 -0.04
C PRO A 479 -9.83 27.06 1.21
N GLY A 480 -10.79 26.16 1.08
CA GLY A 480 -11.26 25.33 2.18
C GLY A 480 -10.18 24.40 2.69
N MET A 481 -9.56 23.66 1.79
CA MET A 481 -8.54 22.68 2.08
C MET A 481 -7.28 22.93 1.22
N ARG A 482 -6.12 22.88 1.81
CA ARG A 482 -4.87 23.00 1.04
C ARG A 482 -4.58 21.70 0.31
N ILE A 483 -4.69 21.72 -1.02
CA ILE A 483 -4.35 20.58 -1.88
C ILE A 483 -3.37 21.07 -2.94
N LEU A 484 -2.31 20.27 -3.18
CA LEU A 484 -1.24 20.56 -4.14
C LEU A 484 -1.43 19.73 -5.42
N SER A 485 -1.25 20.33 -6.58
CA SER A 485 -0.94 19.62 -7.82
C SER A 485 0.55 19.83 -8.13
N TYR A 486 1.31 18.74 -8.22
CA TYR A 486 2.72 18.86 -8.58
C TYR A 486 2.87 19.34 -10.02
N PRO A 487 3.65 20.42 -10.29
CA PRO A 487 3.96 20.82 -11.66
C PRO A 487 4.56 19.65 -12.45
N TYR A 488 4.17 19.50 -13.71
CA TYR A 488 4.45 18.33 -14.55
C TYR A 488 3.98 17.00 -13.97
N GLY A 489 3.32 16.98 -12.81
CA GLY A 489 2.89 15.80 -12.08
C GLY A 489 4.05 14.99 -11.47
N ARG A 490 5.24 15.60 -11.33
CA ARG A 490 6.44 14.96 -10.80
C ARG A 490 6.58 15.21 -9.31
N SER A 491 6.81 14.13 -8.55
CA SER A 491 7.13 14.18 -7.12
C SER A 491 8.13 13.08 -6.78
N ASN A 492 8.92 13.31 -5.76
CA ASN A 492 9.72 12.31 -5.06
C ASN A 492 9.34 12.31 -3.57
N GLU A 493 9.92 11.41 -2.79
CA GLU A 493 9.58 11.26 -1.37
C GLU A 493 9.79 12.58 -0.61
N SER A 494 10.92 13.25 -0.80
CA SER A 494 11.22 14.51 -0.11
C SER A 494 10.22 15.62 -0.41
N VAL A 495 9.76 15.72 -1.67
CA VAL A 495 8.74 16.71 -2.09
C VAL A 495 7.36 16.36 -1.51
N ARG A 496 6.99 15.07 -1.46
CA ARG A 496 5.74 14.62 -0.84
C ARG A 496 5.72 14.90 0.65
N GLN A 497 6.82 14.58 1.33
CA GLN A 497 6.97 14.86 2.75
C GLN A 497 6.93 16.37 3.04
N ALA A 498 7.60 17.19 2.21
CA ALA A 498 7.53 18.64 2.34
C ALA A 498 6.10 19.19 2.22
N ALA A 499 5.30 18.65 1.31
CA ALA A 499 3.89 19.03 1.19
C ALA A 499 3.09 18.65 2.45
N ALA A 500 3.31 17.46 2.99
CA ALA A 500 2.68 17.02 4.24
C ALA A 500 3.06 17.93 5.43
N ASP A 501 4.36 18.19 5.63
CA ASP A 501 4.88 19.04 6.70
C ASP A 501 4.34 20.48 6.64
N LEU A 502 4.08 20.98 5.43
CA LEU A 502 3.51 22.33 5.19
C LEU A 502 1.97 22.36 5.35
N GLY A 503 1.36 21.28 5.83
CA GLY A 503 -0.06 21.22 6.15
C GLY A 503 -0.98 21.06 4.94
N PHE A 504 -0.49 20.53 3.82
CA PHE A 504 -1.38 20.13 2.74
C PHE A 504 -2.10 18.83 3.12
N ALA A 505 -3.41 18.81 2.96
CA ALA A 505 -4.22 17.63 3.24
C ALA A 505 -4.06 16.52 2.19
N GLY A 506 -3.55 16.87 1.02
CA GLY A 506 -3.26 15.93 -0.04
C GLY A 506 -2.58 16.58 -1.23
N ALA A 507 -2.05 15.74 -2.12
CA ALA A 507 -1.45 16.20 -3.36
C ALA A 507 -1.72 15.22 -4.52
N VAL A 508 -1.81 15.76 -5.73
CA VAL A 508 -2.13 15.01 -6.95
C VAL A 508 -0.93 14.99 -7.90
N GLY A 509 -0.59 13.82 -8.39
CA GLY A 509 0.45 13.58 -9.39
C GLY A 509 -0.07 13.30 -10.79
N MET A 510 0.73 12.56 -11.58
CA MET A 510 0.40 12.12 -12.95
C MET A 510 0.38 10.60 -13.11
N THR A 511 0.62 9.84 -12.06
CA THR A 511 0.50 8.38 -12.11
C THR A 511 -0.93 8.02 -12.48
N PRO A 512 -1.17 7.27 -13.57
CA PRO A 512 -2.53 6.91 -13.96
C PRO A 512 -3.08 5.80 -13.06
N GLY A 513 -4.34 5.90 -12.68
CA GLY A 513 -5.03 4.87 -11.90
C GLY A 513 -6.21 5.41 -11.12
N PRO A 514 -7.13 4.54 -10.68
CA PRO A 514 -8.10 4.89 -9.66
C PRO A 514 -7.44 5.01 -8.29
N ASN A 515 -8.05 5.80 -7.44
CA ASN A 515 -7.56 6.06 -6.09
C ASN A 515 -8.27 5.15 -5.08
N GLY A 516 -7.70 3.97 -4.85
CA GLY A 516 -8.11 3.07 -3.78
C GLY A 516 -7.57 3.51 -2.40
N PRO A 517 -7.96 2.81 -1.32
CA PRO A 517 -7.49 3.13 0.04
C PRO A 517 -5.96 3.16 0.20
N ALA A 518 -5.26 2.27 -0.48
CA ALA A 518 -3.81 2.16 -0.41
C ALA A 518 -3.02 3.25 -1.18
N VAL A 519 -3.71 4.16 -1.88
CA VAL A 519 -3.02 5.27 -2.58
C VAL A 519 -2.75 6.39 -1.58
N PRO A 520 -1.48 6.80 -1.37
CA PRO A 520 -1.16 7.86 -0.43
C PRO A 520 -1.86 9.19 -0.77
N LEU A 521 -2.31 9.93 0.24
CA LEU A 521 -2.98 11.22 0.04
C LEU A 521 -2.09 12.25 -0.65
N HIS A 522 -0.76 12.18 -0.44
CA HIS A 522 0.20 13.06 -1.09
C HIS A 522 0.77 12.53 -2.42
N ASP A 523 0.19 11.44 -2.97
CA ASP A 523 0.53 10.89 -4.29
C ASP A 523 -0.73 10.40 -5.02
N LEU A 524 -1.80 11.18 -4.98
CA LEU A 524 -3.08 10.84 -5.62
C LEU A 524 -2.91 10.75 -7.14
N ARG A 525 -3.46 9.69 -7.69
CA ARG A 525 -3.37 9.36 -9.12
C ARG A 525 -4.39 10.12 -9.94
N ARG A 526 -4.01 10.51 -11.15
CA ARG A 526 -4.92 11.19 -12.08
C ARG A 526 -4.93 10.55 -13.46
N MET A 527 -6.07 10.59 -14.10
CA MET A 527 -6.26 10.25 -15.50
C MET A 527 -6.29 11.53 -16.34
N GLU A 528 -5.29 11.75 -17.19
CA GLU A 528 -5.28 12.88 -18.12
C GLU A 528 -6.37 12.71 -19.16
N VAL A 529 -7.16 13.75 -19.41
CA VAL A 529 -8.20 13.74 -20.46
C VAL A 529 -7.65 14.37 -21.72
N TRP A 530 -7.62 13.60 -22.80
CA TRP A 530 -7.07 14.07 -24.09
C TRP A 530 -8.16 14.61 -25.00
N GLY A 531 -7.95 15.83 -25.52
CA GLY A 531 -8.88 16.46 -26.45
C GLY A 531 -9.04 15.72 -27.77
N THR A 532 -8.08 14.89 -28.17
CA THR A 532 -8.16 14.06 -29.38
C THR A 532 -8.97 12.78 -29.20
N ARG A 533 -9.19 12.29 -27.97
CA ARG A 533 -9.89 11.02 -27.74
C ARG A 533 -11.41 11.14 -27.92
N PRO A 534 -12.05 10.24 -28.69
CA PRO A 534 -13.51 10.21 -28.82
C PRO A 534 -14.17 9.69 -27.51
N LEU A 535 -15.49 9.97 -27.37
CA LEU A 535 -16.24 9.67 -26.15
C LEU A 535 -16.15 8.19 -25.72
N HIS A 536 -16.26 7.24 -26.67
CA HIS A 536 -16.20 5.81 -26.34
C HIS A 536 -14.84 5.41 -25.73
N ARG A 537 -13.74 6.02 -26.17
CA ARG A 537 -12.42 5.79 -25.57
C ARG A 537 -12.32 6.41 -24.19
N PHE A 538 -12.81 7.62 -24.00
CA PHE A 538 -12.93 8.24 -22.68
C PHE A 538 -13.73 7.36 -21.71
N VAL A 539 -14.85 6.80 -22.17
CA VAL A 539 -15.69 5.89 -21.36
C VAL A 539 -14.93 4.64 -20.94
N LEU A 540 -14.18 4.02 -21.87
CA LEU A 540 -13.36 2.85 -21.57
C LEU A 540 -12.24 3.18 -20.58
N ASP A 541 -11.51 4.26 -20.81
CA ASP A 541 -10.44 4.74 -19.93
C ASP A 541 -10.99 5.02 -18.52
N LEU A 542 -12.12 5.73 -18.44
CA LEU A 542 -12.77 6.02 -17.16
C LEU A 542 -13.29 4.75 -16.45
N TRP A 543 -13.72 3.73 -17.20
CA TRP A 543 -14.16 2.46 -16.62
C TRP A 543 -12.98 1.65 -16.07
N LEU A 544 -11.82 1.73 -16.72
CA LEU A 544 -10.58 1.09 -16.25
C LEU A 544 -9.87 1.94 -15.18
N GLY A 545 -10.06 3.27 -15.20
CA GLY A 545 -9.30 4.23 -14.40
C GLY A 545 -7.92 4.56 -14.98
N VAL A 546 -7.58 3.97 -16.13
CA VAL A 546 -6.30 4.14 -16.82
C VAL A 546 -6.51 4.12 -18.34
N HIS A 547 -5.58 4.70 -19.10
CA HIS A 547 -5.64 4.64 -20.56
C HIS A 547 -5.48 3.21 -21.08
N PHE A 548 -6.39 2.81 -21.95
CA PHE A 548 -6.28 1.56 -22.70
C PHE A 548 -5.56 1.81 -24.04
N GLY A 549 -4.39 1.17 -24.21
CA GLY A 549 -3.51 1.37 -25.35
C GLY A 549 -2.30 2.27 -25.02
N SER A 550 -1.23 2.15 -25.80
CA SER A 550 -0.04 3.00 -25.66
C SER A 550 -0.41 4.47 -25.89
N PRO A 551 0.18 5.43 -25.17
CA PRO A 551 0.17 6.81 -25.64
C PRO A 551 0.78 6.82 -27.05
N ASP A 552 0.17 7.57 -27.97
CA ASP A 552 0.78 7.81 -29.29
C ASP A 552 2.23 8.22 -29.07
N ARG A 553 3.17 7.47 -29.69
CA ARG A 553 4.61 7.72 -29.62
C ARG A 553 5.05 9.04 -30.23
N THR A 554 4.09 9.89 -30.64
CA THR A 554 4.31 11.18 -31.27
C THR A 554 4.41 12.35 -30.28
N GLY A 555 4.42 12.10 -28.97
CA GLY A 555 4.62 13.11 -27.94
C GLY A 555 5.91 12.86 -27.19
N GLN A 556 7.05 13.34 -27.70
CA GLN A 556 8.18 13.67 -26.85
C GLN A 556 7.68 14.63 -25.74
N PRO A 557 8.14 14.50 -24.49
CA PRO A 557 7.92 15.52 -23.49
C PRO A 557 8.62 16.79 -24.03
N GLY A 558 7.84 17.69 -24.58
CA GLY A 558 8.30 19.04 -24.82
C GLY A 558 8.70 19.62 -23.47
N GLY A 559 9.92 20.13 -23.40
CA GLY A 559 10.64 20.64 -22.24
C GLY A 559 9.85 21.64 -21.37
#